data_dcc36fb09d7ef7e940343f6a6e864296
#
_entry.id   dcc36fb09d7ef7e940343f6a6e864296
#
_cell.length_a   1.000
_cell.length_b   1.000
_cell.length_c   1.000
_cell.angle_alpha   90.00
_cell.angle_beta   90.00
_cell.angle_gamma   90.00
#
_symmetry.space_group_name_H-M   'P 1'
#
loop_
_entity.id
_entity.type
_entity.pdbx_description
1 polymer ?
#
loop_
_entity_poly.entity_id
_entity_poly.type
_entity_poly.pdbx_seq_one_letter_code
_entity_poly.pdbx_strand_id
1 'polypeptide(L)'
;MAQTGDPDGTGMGGSGQKLDAEFSDYEYKLGTVGMARAMNPNSGDSQFFICFDGCGHLTGQYTVWGQVERGMENIYNITPGEPPAKPDQIISAKIVD
;
A
#
# COMPACT_ATOMS: atom_id res chain seq x y z
N MET A 1 7.84 -3.60 -3.25
CA MET A 1 6.82 -2.87 -2.46
C MET A 1 6.56 -3.56 -1.13
N ALA A 2 6.03 -2.82 -0.17
CA ALA A 2 5.54 -3.38 1.08
C ALA A 2 4.02 -3.18 1.12
N GLN A 3 3.26 -4.24 1.34
CA GLN A 3 1.80 -4.20 1.38
C GLN A 3 1.30 -4.59 2.78
N THR A 4 0.30 -3.88 3.26
CA THR A 4 -0.27 -4.09 4.60
C THR A 4 -1.74 -3.65 4.61
N GLY A 5 -2.36 -3.62 5.81
CA GLY A 5 -3.74 -3.15 5.97
C GLY A 5 -4.79 -4.25 5.97
N ASP A 6 -4.38 -5.52 5.91
CA ASP A 6 -5.30 -6.65 6.04
C ASP A 6 -5.47 -6.99 7.52
N PRO A 7 -6.68 -6.82 8.09
CA PRO A 7 -6.90 -7.16 9.50
C PRO A 7 -6.73 -8.65 9.80
N ASP A 8 -6.86 -9.52 8.79
CA ASP A 8 -6.69 -10.96 8.96
C ASP A 8 -5.25 -11.43 8.77
N GLY A 9 -4.38 -10.60 8.22
CA GLY A 9 -2.97 -10.92 8.00
C GLY A 9 -2.70 -11.94 6.90
N THR A 10 -3.68 -12.27 6.08
CA THR A 10 -3.56 -13.30 5.03
C THR A 10 -3.27 -12.73 3.64
N GLY A 11 -3.51 -11.46 3.44
CA GLY A 11 -3.50 -10.80 2.13
C GLY A 11 -4.86 -10.82 1.44
N MET A 12 -5.86 -11.44 2.04
CA MET A 12 -7.19 -11.61 1.44
C MET A 12 -8.28 -10.81 2.13
N GLY A 13 -8.01 -10.27 3.32
CA GLY A 13 -9.01 -9.61 4.13
C GLY A 13 -9.11 -8.11 3.89
N GLY A 14 -10.09 -7.48 4.53
CA GLY A 14 -10.33 -6.05 4.47
C GLY A 14 -11.37 -5.65 5.49
N SER A 15 -11.85 -4.39 5.40
CA SER A 15 -12.87 -3.86 6.30
C SER A 15 -14.29 -4.32 5.92
N GLY A 16 -14.47 -4.80 4.71
CA GLY A 16 -15.77 -5.11 4.14
C GLY A 16 -16.43 -3.94 3.41
N GLN A 17 -15.79 -2.78 3.39
CA GLN A 17 -16.29 -1.60 2.67
C GLN A 17 -15.39 -1.30 1.48
N LYS A 18 -15.91 -1.51 0.28
CA LYS A 18 -15.14 -1.28 -0.95
C LYS A 18 -15.07 0.21 -1.27
N LEU A 19 -13.96 0.60 -1.88
CA LEU A 19 -13.70 1.97 -2.31
C LEU A 19 -13.59 2.01 -3.82
N ASP A 20 -14.17 3.05 -4.42
CA ASP A 20 -14.03 3.28 -5.86
C ASP A 20 -12.60 3.75 -6.19
N ALA A 21 -12.17 3.42 -7.40
CA ALA A 21 -10.91 3.92 -7.90
C ALA A 21 -10.96 5.44 -8.13
N GLU A 22 -9.84 6.11 -7.86
CA GLU A 22 -9.67 7.53 -8.12
C GLU A 22 -8.31 7.73 -8.79
N PHE A 23 -8.21 7.29 -10.02
CA PHE A 23 -6.94 7.33 -10.75
C PHE A 23 -6.51 8.77 -11.02
N SER A 24 -5.19 8.97 -11.03
CA SER A 24 -4.58 10.27 -11.33
C SER A 24 -3.32 10.06 -12.16
N ASP A 25 -2.70 11.15 -12.60
CA ASP A 25 -1.43 11.11 -13.30
C ASP A 25 -0.22 11.28 -12.35
N TYR A 26 -0.46 11.26 -11.05
CA TYR A 26 0.64 11.27 -10.07
C TYR A 26 1.54 10.05 -10.32
N GLU A 27 2.81 10.30 -10.58
CA GLU A 27 3.75 9.24 -10.91
C GLU A 27 4.13 8.42 -9.69
N TYR A 28 3.97 7.10 -9.77
CA TYR A 28 4.43 6.20 -8.73
C TYR A 28 5.96 6.18 -8.69
N LYS A 29 6.51 6.43 -7.52
CA LYS A 29 7.95 6.50 -7.28
C LYS A 29 8.26 5.98 -5.88
N LEU A 30 9.52 6.01 -5.49
CA LEU A 30 9.93 5.58 -4.15
C LEU A 30 9.09 6.29 -3.08
N GLY A 31 8.48 5.48 -2.19
CA GLY A 31 7.67 5.99 -1.10
C GLY A 31 6.23 6.34 -1.44
N THR A 32 5.79 6.21 -2.68
CA THR A 32 4.39 6.45 -3.04
C THR A 32 3.51 5.38 -2.40
N VAL A 33 2.43 5.81 -1.76
CA VAL A 33 1.46 4.94 -1.10
C VAL A 33 0.24 4.79 -2.00
N GLY A 34 -0.11 3.56 -2.33
CA GLY A 34 -1.23 3.27 -3.22
C GLY A 34 -2.22 2.31 -2.60
N MET A 35 -3.46 2.36 -3.09
CA MET A 35 -4.53 1.47 -2.66
C MET A 35 -4.37 0.11 -3.34
N ALA A 36 -4.23 -0.95 -2.55
CA ALA A 36 -4.24 -2.31 -3.08
C ALA A 36 -5.65 -2.68 -3.50
N ARG A 37 -5.76 -3.51 -4.52
CA ARG A 37 -7.03 -3.95 -5.06
C ARG A 37 -6.91 -5.29 -5.77
N ALA A 38 -8.04 -5.95 -6.00
CA ALA A 38 -8.11 -7.09 -6.89
C ALA A 38 -8.17 -6.63 -8.36
N MET A 39 -8.58 -7.49 -9.28
CA MET A 39 -8.66 -7.13 -10.70
C MET A 39 -9.68 -6.03 -10.98
N ASN A 40 -10.79 -6.01 -10.22
CA ASN A 40 -11.77 -4.93 -10.34
C ASN A 40 -11.17 -3.64 -9.75
N PRO A 41 -11.05 -2.55 -10.52
CA PRO A 41 -10.49 -1.30 -10.04
C PRO A 41 -11.23 -0.72 -8.83
N ASN A 42 -12.50 -1.06 -8.65
CA ASN A 42 -13.34 -0.58 -7.55
C ASN A 42 -13.42 -1.58 -6.40
N SER A 43 -12.43 -2.46 -6.26
CA SER A 43 -12.35 -3.45 -5.19
C SER A 43 -11.42 -3.05 -4.05
N GLY A 44 -10.92 -1.83 -4.03
CA GLY A 44 -10.08 -1.33 -2.95
C GLY A 44 -10.80 -1.38 -1.60
N ASP A 45 -10.04 -1.57 -0.54
CA ASP A 45 -10.56 -1.67 0.82
C ASP A 45 -9.53 -1.08 1.78
N SER A 46 -9.10 -1.84 2.77
CA SER A 46 -8.15 -1.34 3.77
C SER A 46 -6.69 -1.61 3.42
N GLN A 47 -6.41 -2.49 2.47
CA GLN A 47 -5.03 -2.81 2.13
C GLN A 47 -4.40 -1.72 1.26
N PHE A 48 -3.16 -1.42 1.54
CA PHE A 48 -2.37 -0.46 0.77
C PHE A 48 -0.94 -0.94 0.64
N PHE A 49 -0.20 -0.32 -0.25
CA PHE A 49 1.21 -0.66 -0.45
C PHE A 49 2.06 0.61 -0.51
N ILE A 50 3.33 0.44 -0.14
CA ILE A 50 4.33 1.49 -0.22
C ILE A 50 5.35 1.05 -1.25
N CYS A 51 5.57 1.87 -2.28
CA CYS A 51 6.50 1.54 -3.34
C CYS A 51 7.94 1.70 -2.89
N PHE A 52 8.77 0.73 -3.28
CA PHE A 52 10.20 0.90 -3.34
C PHE A 52 10.53 1.58 -4.66
N ASP A 53 11.62 1.23 -5.32
CA ASP A 53 11.93 1.72 -6.65
C ASP A 53 11.22 0.89 -7.72
N GLY A 54 11.05 1.45 -8.92
CA GLY A 54 10.54 0.71 -10.07
C GLY A 54 9.02 0.55 -10.14
N CYS A 55 8.24 1.42 -9.52
CA CYS A 55 6.79 1.35 -9.52
C CYS A 55 6.10 2.18 -10.61
N GLY A 56 6.85 2.79 -11.52
CA GLY A 56 6.29 3.72 -12.50
C GLY A 56 5.16 3.14 -13.36
N HIS A 57 5.17 1.84 -13.60
CA HIS A 57 4.13 1.14 -14.37
C HIS A 57 2.77 1.13 -13.68
N LEU A 58 2.69 1.46 -12.41
CA LEU A 58 1.44 1.53 -11.66
C LEU A 58 0.74 2.88 -11.81
N THR A 59 1.41 3.87 -12.36
CA THR A 59 0.86 5.20 -12.59
C THR A 59 -0.42 5.13 -13.43
N GLY A 60 -1.49 5.75 -12.95
CA GLY A 60 -2.79 5.74 -13.63
C GLY A 60 -3.57 4.44 -13.50
N GLN A 61 -2.99 3.40 -12.89
CA GLN A 61 -3.61 2.07 -12.74
C GLN A 61 -4.06 1.77 -11.33
N TYR A 62 -3.48 2.46 -10.34
CA TYR A 62 -3.77 2.29 -8.92
C TYR A 62 -3.96 3.66 -8.29
N THR A 63 -5.00 3.77 -7.46
CA THR A 63 -5.29 5.01 -6.74
C THR A 63 -4.16 5.36 -5.77
N VAL A 64 -3.67 6.58 -5.87
CA VAL A 64 -2.63 7.10 -4.96
C VAL A 64 -3.28 7.58 -3.68
N TRP A 65 -2.80 7.09 -2.53
CA TRP A 65 -3.24 7.57 -1.22
C TRP A 65 -2.33 8.66 -0.66
N GLY A 66 -1.04 8.60 -0.98
CA GLY A 66 -0.11 9.58 -0.45
C GLY A 66 1.33 9.30 -0.81
N GLN A 67 2.22 9.96 -0.11
CA GLN A 67 3.67 9.86 -0.30
C GLN A 67 4.33 9.81 1.07
N VAL A 68 5.20 8.81 1.29
CA VAL A 68 5.96 8.74 2.53
C VAL A 68 6.92 9.93 2.58
N GLU A 69 6.85 10.68 3.67
CA GLU A 69 7.70 11.84 3.90
C GLU A 69 8.97 11.49 4.67
N ARG A 70 8.83 10.61 5.67
CA ARG A 70 9.94 10.18 6.52
C ARG A 70 9.76 8.72 6.91
N GLY A 71 10.87 8.03 7.20
CA GLY A 71 10.84 6.66 7.72
C GLY A 71 11.00 5.58 6.67
N MET A 72 11.31 5.91 5.41
CA MET A 72 11.49 4.89 4.36
C MET A 72 12.58 3.89 4.71
N GLU A 73 13.61 4.30 5.44
CA GLU A 73 14.68 3.40 5.90
C GLU A 73 14.13 2.25 6.75
N ASN A 74 13.04 2.46 7.46
CA ASN A 74 12.38 1.41 8.25
C ASN A 74 11.60 0.44 7.37
N ILE A 75 11.04 0.92 6.27
CA ILE A 75 10.27 0.10 5.34
C ILE A 75 11.14 -0.98 4.70
N TYR A 76 12.40 -0.66 4.39
CA TYR A 76 13.34 -1.62 3.81
C TYR A 76 13.69 -2.77 4.75
N ASN A 77 13.45 -2.61 6.06
CA ASN A 77 13.76 -3.61 7.07
C ASN A 77 12.59 -4.56 7.35
N ILE A 78 11.46 -4.40 6.67
CA ILE A 78 10.30 -5.27 6.83
C ILE A 78 10.64 -6.68 6.38
N THR A 79 10.22 -7.67 7.17
CA THR A 79 10.45 -9.08 6.87
C THR A 79 9.75 -9.49 5.57
N PRO A 80 10.48 -10.02 4.57
CA PRO A 80 9.87 -10.47 3.32
C PRO A 80 8.96 -11.68 3.51
N GLY A 81 7.99 -11.82 2.64
CA GLY A 81 7.05 -12.94 2.59
C GLY A 81 5.67 -12.48 2.14
N GLU A 82 4.84 -13.43 1.71
CA GLU A 82 3.49 -13.16 1.19
C GLU A 82 2.45 -14.13 1.77
N PRO A 83 2.06 -14.01 3.06
CA PRO A 83 2.59 -13.16 4.12
C PRO A 83 3.83 -13.77 4.79
N PRO A 84 4.65 -12.99 5.47
CA PRO A 84 5.75 -13.53 6.25
C PRO A 84 5.24 -14.33 7.46
N ALA A 85 6.03 -15.31 7.90
CA ALA A 85 5.66 -16.15 9.05
C ALA A 85 5.52 -15.33 10.33
N LYS A 86 6.35 -14.31 10.49
CA LYS A 86 6.30 -13.36 11.61
C LYS A 86 6.28 -11.95 11.06
N PRO A 87 5.08 -11.43 10.71
CA PRO A 87 4.99 -10.10 10.11
C PRO A 87 5.37 -9.00 11.08
N ASP A 88 5.99 -7.96 10.55
CA ASP A 88 6.20 -6.73 11.27
C ASP A 88 4.89 -5.98 11.46
N GLN A 89 4.86 -5.04 12.39
CA GLN A 89 3.66 -4.26 12.69
C GLN A 89 3.94 -2.78 12.60
N ILE A 90 2.95 -2.02 12.12
CA ILE A 90 2.98 -0.57 12.17
C ILE A 90 2.71 -0.14 13.61
N ILE A 91 3.69 0.54 14.22
CA ILE A 91 3.52 1.07 15.58
C ILE A 91 2.75 2.39 15.53
N SER A 92 3.08 3.25 14.56
CA SER A 92 2.38 4.50 14.36
C SER A 92 2.49 4.95 12.91
N ALA A 93 1.44 5.59 12.42
CA ALA A 93 1.42 6.24 11.12
C ALA A 93 0.55 7.49 11.25
N LYS A 94 1.00 8.61 10.68
CA LYS A 94 0.31 9.88 10.77
C LYS A 94 0.30 10.56 9.42
N ILE A 95 -0.79 11.25 9.13
CA ILE A 95 -0.86 12.15 7.98
C ILE A 95 -0.22 13.48 8.38
N VAL A 96 0.69 13.97 7.54
CA VAL A 96 1.42 15.21 7.78
C VAL A 96 0.98 16.21 6.72
N ASP A 97 0.52 17.39 7.17
CA ASP A 97 0.07 18.47 6.28
C ASP A 97 1.24 19.36 5.85
#